data_642a1728c5e12992bdb5b36f7b818630
#
_entry.id   642a1728c5e12992bdb5b36f7b818630
#
_cell.length_a   1.000
_cell.length_b   1.000
_cell.length_c   1.000
_cell.angle_alpha   90.00
_cell.angle_beta   90.00
_cell.angle_gamma   90.00
#
_symmetry.space_group_name_H-M   'P 1'
#
loop_
_entity.id
_entity.type
_entity.pdbx_description
1 polymer ?
#
loop_
_entity_poly.entity_id
_entity_poly.type
_entity_poly.pdbx_seq_one_letter_code
_entity_poly.pdbx_strand_id
1 'polypeptide(L)'
;MRTCNFCCTFAAEMTNQSLYDIILPLAIADVYTYNIPEALLPIAYRLSPITGCRVLVPLGKKSIIGIIYRQHEGELPASVKVRDVLQIIDDTPIVTAEQLKLWEWLSSYYMCTLGEVMAAALPSEIIDDNYSAATTQYIQLAPAYLAKEAQEQLLGAFQRAKKQEQLVRDFLRLAQNYQVERRVLLEQSGVSGAILRTLIDKGIFLEEERPISRLRQYRGETQLPHNLDNQQSRAIAEIRKSWQEKNVTLLHGVTSSGKTEVYIHLIEEVLKQGKQVLYLVPEIALTTQLTDRLQAVFGDKLVVYHSKFSNAERVEIYHEVKGDEAMRREARVILGARSAIFLPFSDLGLIIVDEEHEPSYKQQDPAPRYHARDVATYLARIHGAKTLLGSATPAIETYANCHNGKYKLVELNERYGQVDMPQVQLIDIKECYRKKQMKGHFSLEMIEQIKNCINSGRQVILFQNRRGFAPYIKCQQCGYVPKCPNCDVSLTYHRHNNTLSCHYCGHTMSIHNHNANSSHYSACPNCPNIQLTTHGFGTEQVEEEAKALFPDYSVARLDLDTSRSAKAFDTIVQAFQNSEIDILIGTQLVAKGLDFENVGLIGILNADNLLYHPDFRAYERAYQLLVQ
;
A
#
# COMPACT_ATOMS: atom_id res chain seq x y z
N MET A 1 -27.93 -7.18 81.53
CA MET A 1 -29.34 -7.31 81.06
C MET A 1 -29.59 -6.42 79.89
N ARG A 2 -30.20 -7.01 78.87
CA ARG A 2 -30.74 -6.45 77.63
C ARG A 2 -29.74 -6.21 76.51
N THR A 3 -29.68 -7.22 75.71
CA THR A 3 -29.44 -7.39 74.28
C THR A 3 -30.16 -6.33 73.47
N CYS A 4 -29.47 -5.74 72.51
CA CYS A 4 -30.13 -5.10 71.38
C CYS A 4 -29.54 -5.70 70.06
N ASN A 5 -30.27 -6.70 69.58
CA ASN A 5 -30.19 -7.17 68.21
C ASN A 5 -30.79 -6.09 67.29
N PHE A 6 -29.99 -5.49 66.45
CA PHE A 6 -30.45 -5.00 65.15
C PHE A 6 -29.20 -4.74 64.27
N CYS A 7 -28.59 -5.81 63.89
CA CYS A 7 -27.67 -5.75 62.75
C CYS A 7 -28.42 -6.41 61.60
N CYS A 8 -29.36 -5.65 61.01
CA CYS A 8 -29.93 -6.01 59.73
C CYS A 8 -28.88 -5.78 58.66
N THR A 9 -28.36 -6.88 58.22
CA THR A 9 -27.73 -7.12 56.92
C THR A 9 -28.45 -6.35 55.81
N PHE A 10 -27.90 -5.24 55.39
CA PHE A 10 -27.95 -4.83 54.00
C PHE A 10 -26.65 -5.31 53.38
N ALA A 11 -26.60 -6.59 53.03
CA ALA A 11 -25.76 -7.05 51.96
C ALA A 11 -26.33 -6.37 50.68
N ALA A 12 -25.85 -5.17 50.37
CA ALA A 12 -25.91 -4.71 49.01
C ALA A 12 -25.23 -5.80 48.20
N GLU A 13 -25.98 -6.48 47.38
CA GLU A 13 -25.44 -7.21 46.24
C GLU A 13 -24.62 -6.18 45.45
N MET A 14 -23.38 -6.04 45.76
CA MET A 14 -22.39 -5.50 44.86
C MET A 14 -22.29 -6.53 43.73
N THR A 15 -23.20 -6.42 42.78
CA THR A 15 -22.99 -7.00 41.45
C THR A 15 -21.66 -6.45 40.99
N ASN A 16 -20.68 -7.34 40.97
CA ASN A 16 -19.32 -7.03 40.46
C ASN A 16 -19.48 -6.80 38.96
N GLN A 17 -19.98 -5.61 38.58
CA GLN A 17 -20.15 -5.23 37.16
C GLN A 17 -18.76 -4.98 36.60
N SER A 18 -18.31 -5.86 35.74
CA SER A 18 -17.07 -5.69 35.00
C SER A 18 -17.35 -4.80 33.79
N LEU A 19 -17.28 -3.48 34.00
CA LEU A 19 -17.51 -2.47 32.94
C LEU A 19 -16.28 -2.28 32.07
N TYR A 20 -16.51 -2.28 30.76
CA TYR A 20 -15.46 -2.07 29.76
C TYR A 20 -15.89 -1.05 28.74
N ASP A 21 -14.94 -0.20 28.34
CA ASP A 21 -15.06 0.70 27.22
C ASP A 21 -14.76 -0.06 25.92
N ILE A 22 -15.66 0.05 24.94
CA ILE A 22 -15.60 -0.66 23.67
C ILE A 22 -15.55 0.34 22.53
N ILE A 23 -14.59 0.17 21.62
CA ILE A 23 -14.49 0.92 20.37
C ILE A 23 -15.41 0.27 19.35
N LEU A 24 -16.33 1.04 18.77
CA LEU A 24 -17.19 0.63 17.66
C LEU A 24 -16.74 1.29 16.36
N PRO A 25 -16.88 0.66 15.19
CA PRO A 25 -16.45 1.22 13.89
C PRO A 25 -17.41 2.33 13.41
N LEU A 26 -17.57 3.36 14.23
CA LEU A 26 -18.49 4.48 14.01
C LEU A 26 -17.75 5.82 14.16
N ALA A 27 -18.16 6.80 13.37
CA ALA A 27 -17.64 8.18 13.45
C ALA A 27 -18.27 8.94 14.64
N ILE A 28 -18.13 8.41 15.86
CA ILE A 28 -18.66 8.99 17.10
C ILE A 28 -17.49 9.24 18.05
N ALA A 29 -17.49 10.39 18.69
CA ALA A 29 -16.36 10.87 19.49
C ALA A 29 -16.05 9.99 20.72
N ASP A 30 -17.08 9.38 21.31
CA ASP A 30 -16.96 8.62 22.55
C ASP A 30 -16.86 7.13 22.31
N VAL A 31 -16.25 6.42 23.26
CA VAL A 31 -16.32 4.96 23.38
C VAL A 31 -17.61 4.58 24.10
N TYR A 32 -18.06 3.36 23.90
CA TYR A 32 -19.28 2.86 24.52
C TYR A 32 -18.95 1.94 25.69
N THR A 33 -19.56 2.18 26.86
CA THR A 33 -19.37 1.33 28.04
C THR A 33 -20.42 0.23 28.08
N TYR A 34 -19.96 -1.02 28.20
CA TYR A 34 -20.79 -2.22 28.34
C TYR A 34 -20.35 -3.02 29.57
N ASN A 35 -21.28 -3.81 30.12
CA ASN A 35 -20.98 -4.80 31.13
C ASN A 35 -20.59 -6.12 30.44
N ILE A 36 -19.51 -6.75 30.89
CA ILE A 36 -19.15 -8.11 30.46
C ILE A 36 -19.57 -9.07 31.56
N PRO A 37 -20.62 -9.88 31.34
CA PRO A 37 -21.07 -10.88 32.33
C PRO A 37 -19.96 -11.88 32.65
N GLU A 38 -19.80 -12.24 33.93
CA GLU A 38 -18.77 -13.18 34.38
C GLU A 38 -18.85 -14.55 33.68
N ALA A 39 -20.07 -14.94 33.28
CA ALA A 39 -20.32 -16.18 32.53
C ALA A 39 -19.69 -16.18 31.12
N LEU A 40 -19.43 -15.02 30.54
CA LEU A 40 -18.76 -14.89 29.24
C LEU A 40 -17.23 -14.83 29.35
N LEU A 41 -16.69 -14.73 30.56
CA LEU A 41 -15.25 -14.71 30.78
C LEU A 41 -14.75 -16.16 30.91
N PRO A 42 -14.09 -16.74 29.88
CA PRO A 42 -13.46 -18.04 29.97
C PRO A 42 -12.45 -18.08 31.14
N ILE A 43 -12.24 -19.25 31.72
CA ILE A 43 -11.28 -19.43 32.83
C ILE A 43 -9.88 -18.95 32.42
N ALA A 44 -9.52 -19.08 31.15
CA ALA A 44 -8.26 -18.59 30.58
C ALA A 44 -8.10 -17.05 30.69
N TYR A 45 -9.18 -16.27 30.61
CA TYR A 45 -9.15 -14.81 30.71
C TYR A 45 -9.01 -14.26 32.13
N ARG A 46 -9.15 -15.10 33.14
CA ARG A 46 -8.77 -14.70 34.51
C ARG A 46 -7.26 -14.50 34.68
N LEU A 47 -6.48 -14.94 33.67
CA LEU A 47 -5.02 -14.87 33.65
C LEU A 47 -4.46 -14.03 32.48
N SER A 48 -5.30 -13.62 31.52
CA SER A 48 -4.88 -12.86 30.33
C SER A 48 -5.77 -11.63 30.09
N PRO A 49 -5.20 -10.50 29.60
CA PRO A 49 -6.00 -9.32 29.31
C PRO A 49 -6.95 -9.60 28.13
N ILE A 50 -8.23 -9.26 28.30
CA ILE A 50 -9.25 -9.33 27.22
C ILE A 50 -9.24 -8.09 26.32
N THR A 51 -8.45 -7.09 26.66
CA THR A 51 -8.25 -5.87 25.86
C THR A 51 -7.73 -6.24 24.48
N GLY A 52 -8.35 -5.70 23.44
CA GLY A 52 -8.04 -6.02 22.05
C GLY A 52 -8.84 -7.18 21.45
N CYS A 53 -9.67 -7.89 22.23
CA CYS A 53 -10.60 -8.90 21.71
C CYS A 53 -11.81 -8.25 21.06
N ARG A 54 -12.36 -8.93 20.03
CA ARG A 54 -13.65 -8.57 19.43
C ARG A 54 -14.80 -9.01 20.32
N VAL A 55 -15.82 -8.17 20.38
CA VAL A 55 -17.06 -8.46 21.10
C VAL A 55 -18.27 -8.08 20.28
N LEU A 56 -19.31 -8.89 20.38
CA LEU A 56 -20.62 -8.58 19.81
C LEU A 56 -21.44 -7.80 20.85
N VAL A 57 -21.84 -6.58 20.51
CA VAL A 57 -22.61 -5.72 21.42
C VAL A 57 -23.92 -5.25 20.80
N PRO A 58 -24.98 -5.05 21.61
CA PRO A 58 -26.24 -4.52 21.14
C PRO A 58 -26.16 -2.99 20.95
N LEU A 59 -26.47 -2.49 19.73
CA LEU A 59 -26.57 -1.06 19.42
C LEU A 59 -27.94 -0.75 18.84
N GLY A 60 -28.81 -0.11 19.62
CA GLY A 60 -30.21 0.11 19.24
C GLY A 60 -30.97 -1.21 19.05
N LYS A 61 -31.38 -1.51 17.81
CA LYS A 61 -32.08 -2.76 17.40
C LYS A 61 -31.15 -3.74 16.68
N LYS A 62 -29.90 -3.40 16.48
CA LYS A 62 -28.90 -4.21 15.78
C LYS A 62 -27.81 -4.65 16.75
N SER A 63 -27.04 -5.64 16.36
CA SER A 63 -25.78 -5.99 17.01
C SER A 63 -24.63 -5.55 16.11
N ILE A 64 -23.53 -5.13 16.71
CA ILE A 64 -22.31 -4.68 16.01
C ILE A 64 -21.09 -5.24 16.72
N ILE A 65 -20.03 -5.48 15.96
CA ILE A 65 -18.77 -5.94 16.53
C ILE A 65 -17.93 -4.72 16.92
N GLY A 66 -17.38 -4.75 18.12
CA GLY A 66 -16.45 -3.78 18.64
C GLY A 66 -15.18 -4.42 19.18
N ILE A 67 -14.22 -3.59 19.56
CA ILE A 67 -12.97 -4.01 20.22
C ILE A 67 -13.00 -3.57 21.67
N ILE A 68 -12.69 -4.48 22.60
CA ILE A 68 -12.51 -4.13 24.02
C ILE A 68 -11.27 -3.24 24.12
N TYR A 69 -11.49 -2.01 24.57
CA TYR A 69 -10.44 -0.99 24.62
C TYR A 69 -9.72 -1.00 25.97
N ARG A 70 -10.50 -0.91 27.06
CA ARG A 70 -9.99 -0.89 28.43
C ARG A 70 -11.09 -1.18 29.43
N GLN A 71 -10.72 -1.50 30.64
CA GLN A 71 -11.66 -1.50 31.76
C GLN A 71 -12.11 -0.06 32.02
N HIS A 72 -13.41 0.12 32.26
CA HIS A 72 -13.96 1.45 32.54
C HIS A 72 -13.50 1.94 33.90
N GLU A 73 -13.02 3.17 33.93
CA GLU A 73 -12.60 3.86 35.16
C GLU A 73 -13.61 4.96 35.48
N GLY A 74 -14.17 4.92 36.67
CA GLY A 74 -15.11 5.91 37.17
C GLY A 74 -16.53 5.42 37.37
N GLU A 75 -17.37 6.28 37.99
CA GLU A 75 -18.78 6.01 38.19
C GLU A 75 -19.60 6.52 37.02
N LEU A 76 -20.45 5.67 36.47
CA LEU A 76 -21.39 6.08 35.44
C LEU A 76 -22.55 6.89 36.07
N PRO A 77 -23.08 7.92 35.38
CA PRO A 77 -24.26 8.62 35.84
C PRO A 77 -25.42 7.64 36.09
N ALA A 78 -26.15 7.80 37.18
CA ALA A 78 -27.26 6.91 37.56
C ALA A 78 -28.38 6.82 36.50
N SER A 79 -28.42 7.74 35.55
CA SER A 79 -29.36 7.77 34.42
C SER A 79 -28.92 6.86 33.26
N VAL A 80 -27.68 6.38 33.24
CA VAL A 80 -27.13 5.55 32.14
C VAL A 80 -27.46 4.10 32.39
N LYS A 81 -28.23 3.49 31.47
CA LYS A 81 -28.51 2.07 31.50
C LYS A 81 -27.44 1.32 30.70
N VAL A 82 -26.50 0.71 31.38
CA VAL A 82 -25.49 -0.14 30.74
C VAL A 82 -26.15 -1.42 30.22
N ARG A 83 -25.71 -1.85 29.02
CA ARG A 83 -26.12 -3.13 28.40
C ARG A 83 -25.01 -4.14 28.51
N ASP A 84 -25.38 -5.41 28.48
CA ASP A 84 -24.43 -6.52 28.47
C ASP A 84 -23.85 -6.77 27.07
N VAL A 85 -22.59 -7.19 27.02
CA VAL A 85 -21.97 -7.80 25.86
C VAL A 85 -22.69 -9.11 25.55
N LEU A 86 -22.99 -9.36 24.28
CA LEU A 86 -23.69 -10.57 23.85
C LEU A 86 -22.73 -11.77 23.76
N GLN A 87 -21.52 -11.54 23.27
CA GLN A 87 -20.51 -12.58 23.04
C GLN A 87 -19.11 -11.96 22.97
N ILE A 88 -18.10 -12.66 23.50
CA ILE A 88 -16.69 -12.46 23.18
C ILE A 88 -16.37 -13.40 22.02
N ILE A 89 -15.82 -12.85 20.92
CA ILE A 89 -15.61 -13.60 19.67
C ILE A 89 -14.26 -14.31 19.67
N ASP A 90 -13.23 -13.64 20.19
CA ASP A 90 -11.84 -14.11 20.09
C ASP A 90 -11.39 -14.78 21.40
N ASP A 91 -10.61 -15.85 21.28
CA ASP A 91 -9.92 -16.49 22.41
C ASP A 91 -8.62 -15.77 22.81
N THR A 92 -8.05 -14.97 21.93
CA THR A 92 -6.86 -14.13 22.15
C THR A 92 -7.06 -12.77 21.51
N PRO A 93 -6.46 -11.68 22.05
CA PRO A 93 -6.63 -10.35 21.47
C PRO A 93 -6.26 -10.31 19.98
N ILE A 94 -7.17 -9.84 19.14
CA ILE A 94 -6.93 -9.63 17.71
C ILE A 94 -6.12 -8.34 17.49
N VAL A 95 -6.33 -7.33 18.31
CA VAL A 95 -5.63 -6.04 18.28
C VAL A 95 -4.61 -6.01 19.43
N THR A 96 -3.35 -5.66 19.11
CA THR A 96 -2.28 -5.61 20.10
C THR A 96 -2.35 -4.34 20.96
N ALA A 97 -1.68 -4.33 22.10
CA ALA A 97 -1.59 -3.15 22.95
C ALA A 97 -0.86 -1.98 22.24
N GLU A 98 0.12 -2.29 21.39
CA GLU A 98 0.85 -1.34 20.58
C GLU A 98 -0.05 -0.70 19.53
N GLN A 99 -0.94 -1.48 18.90
CA GLN A 99 -1.94 -0.94 17.96
C GLN A 99 -2.92 -0.01 18.68
N LEU A 100 -3.41 -0.36 19.87
CA LEU A 100 -4.31 0.52 20.62
C LEU A 100 -3.64 1.85 20.98
N LYS A 101 -2.38 1.83 21.41
CA LYS A 101 -1.59 3.07 21.65
C LYS A 101 -1.44 3.91 20.36
N LEU A 102 -1.24 3.24 19.22
CA LEU A 102 -1.20 3.91 17.93
C LEU A 102 -2.55 4.55 17.58
N TRP A 103 -3.66 3.85 17.81
CA TRP A 103 -5.00 4.35 17.53
C TRP A 103 -5.36 5.57 18.39
N GLU A 104 -5.02 5.55 19.67
CA GLU A 104 -5.17 6.69 20.58
C GLU A 104 -4.42 7.92 20.06
N TRP A 105 -3.17 7.73 19.68
CA TRP A 105 -2.36 8.81 19.15
C TRP A 105 -2.92 9.35 17.83
N LEU A 106 -3.33 8.47 16.91
CA LEU A 106 -3.96 8.86 15.65
C LEU A 106 -5.23 9.67 15.85
N SER A 107 -6.10 9.18 16.75
CA SER A 107 -7.34 9.88 17.10
C SER A 107 -7.07 11.29 17.62
N SER A 108 -6.14 11.43 18.54
CA SER A 108 -5.76 12.71 19.14
C SER A 108 -5.06 13.64 18.15
N TYR A 109 -4.07 13.13 17.41
CA TYR A 109 -3.22 13.94 16.53
C TYR A 109 -3.94 14.39 15.26
N TYR A 110 -4.75 13.52 14.65
CA TYR A 110 -5.50 13.83 13.42
C TYR A 110 -6.96 14.23 13.65
N MET A 111 -7.36 14.43 14.91
CA MET A 111 -8.72 14.87 15.31
C MET A 111 -9.81 14.01 14.66
N CYS A 112 -9.69 12.71 14.81
CA CYS A 112 -10.67 11.73 14.34
C CYS A 112 -11.11 10.81 15.48
N THR A 113 -12.15 10.05 15.29
CA THR A 113 -12.65 9.13 16.33
C THR A 113 -11.89 7.82 16.35
N LEU A 114 -11.84 7.13 17.49
CA LEU A 114 -11.27 5.78 17.59
C LEU A 114 -11.98 4.79 16.66
N GLY A 115 -13.29 4.97 16.46
CA GLY A 115 -14.07 4.14 15.53
C GLY A 115 -13.67 4.32 14.07
N GLU A 116 -13.35 5.55 13.65
CA GLU A 116 -12.80 5.81 12.31
C GLU A 116 -11.41 5.21 12.15
N VAL A 117 -10.58 5.25 13.19
CA VAL A 117 -9.26 4.59 13.17
C VAL A 117 -9.41 3.08 13.08
N MET A 118 -10.29 2.46 13.89
CA MET A 118 -10.60 1.04 13.83
C MET A 118 -11.04 0.60 12.43
N ALA A 119 -11.97 1.35 11.80
CA ALA A 119 -12.46 1.05 10.45
C ALA A 119 -11.37 1.14 9.36
N ALA A 120 -10.37 2.01 9.55
CA ALA A 120 -9.23 2.11 8.63
C ALA A 120 -8.13 1.06 8.90
N ALA A 121 -7.99 0.62 10.15
CA ALA A 121 -6.92 -0.26 10.59
C ALA A 121 -7.22 -1.74 10.37
N LEU A 122 -8.47 -2.16 10.53
CA LEU A 122 -8.85 -3.56 10.42
C LEU A 122 -9.46 -3.90 9.06
N PRO A 123 -9.13 -5.05 8.46
CA PRO A 123 -9.87 -5.59 7.32
C PRO A 123 -11.36 -5.73 7.65
N SER A 124 -12.24 -5.42 6.68
CA SER A 124 -13.70 -5.49 6.88
C SER A 124 -14.18 -6.87 7.31
N GLU A 125 -13.59 -7.94 6.81
CA GLU A 125 -13.95 -9.31 7.19
C GLU A 125 -13.61 -9.65 8.65
N ILE A 126 -12.66 -8.95 9.26
CA ILE A 126 -12.41 -9.04 10.72
C ILE A 126 -13.51 -8.28 11.47
N ILE A 127 -13.92 -7.10 10.98
CA ILE A 127 -14.94 -6.26 11.61
C ILE A 127 -16.32 -6.93 11.52
N ASP A 128 -16.63 -7.56 10.39
CA ASP A 128 -17.95 -8.15 10.12
C ASP A 128 -18.03 -9.64 10.53
N ASP A 129 -16.95 -10.23 11.01
CA ASP A 129 -16.80 -11.67 11.35
C ASP A 129 -17.19 -12.62 10.20
N ASN A 130 -16.92 -12.20 8.97
CA ASN A 130 -17.26 -12.94 7.74
C ASN A 130 -16.07 -13.72 7.17
N TYR A 131 -14.94 -13.73 7.85
CA TYR A 131 -13.77 -14.47 7.39
C TYR A 131 -13.99 -15.97 7.53
N SER A 132 -13.76 -16.70 6.43
CA SER A 132 -13.62 -18.15 6.45
C SER A 132 -12.25 -18.54 5.87
N ALA A 133 -11.50 -19.36 6.60
CA ALA A 133 -10.25 -19.91 6.10
C ALA A 133 -10.51 -20.65 4.78
N ALA A 134 -9.60 -20.51 3.81
CA ALA A 134 -9.64 -21.38 2.64
C ALA A 134 -9.26 -22.78 3.08
N THR A 135 -10.04 -23.75 2.66
CA THR A 135 -9.78 -25.14 2.97
C THR A 135 -9.65 -25.94 1.69
N THR A 136 -8.86 -27.00 1.73
CA THR A 136 -8.79 -28.00 0.68
C THR A 136 -8.95 -29.38 1.28
N GLN A 137 -9.51 -30.28 0.49
CA GLN A 137 -9.73 -31.67 0.88
C GLN A 137 -8.50 -32.50 0.55
N TYR A 138 -7.94 -33.15 1.54
CA TYR A 138 -6.89 -34.14 1.40
C TYR A 138 -7.48 -35.53 1.51
N ILE A 139 -7.04 -36.42 0.64
CA ILE A 139 -7.36 -37.83 0.69
C ILE A 139 -6.20 -38.55 1.33
N GLN A 140 -6.50 -39.37 2.33
CA GLN A 140 -5.54 -40.21 3.03
C GLN A 140 -5.92 -41.66 2.90
N LEU A 141 -4.92 -42.56 2.89
CA LEU A 141 -5.17 -44.00 2.96
C LEU A 141 -5.54 -44.36 4.41
N ALA A 142 -6.59 -45.12 4.58
CA ALA A 142 -7.00 -45.56 5.91
C ALA A 142 -5.89 -46.37 6.62
N PRO A 143 -5.71 -46.25 7.94
CA PRO A 143 -4.61 -46.93 8.66
C PRO A 143 -4.48 -48.42 8.41
N ALA A 144 -5.60 -49.11 8.14
CA ALA A 144 -5.62 -50.53 7.83
C ALA A 144 -4.87 -50.92 6.54
N TYR A 145 -4.64 -49.94 5.64
CA TYR A 145 -4.02 -50.18 4.35
C TYR A 145 -2.63 -49.52 4.20
N LEU A 146 -2.00 -49.11 5.30
CA LEU A 146 -0.66 -48.52 5.25
C LEU A 146 0.45 -49.53 5.01
N ALA A 147 0.25 -50.82 5.43
CA ALA A 147 1.20 -51.89 5.17
C ALA A 147 1.19 -52.32 3.70
N LYS A 148 2.36 -52.62 3.13
CA LYS A 148 2.49 -53.02 1.70
C LYS A 148 1.66 -54.22 1.34
N GLU A 149 1.63 -55.24 2.23
CA GLU A 149 0.83 -56.48 2.04
C GLU A 149 -0.67 -56.15 1.96
N ALA A 150 -1.16 -55.21 2.77
CA ALA A 150 -2.55 -54.78 2.75
C ALA A 150 -2.87 -54.00 1.45
N GLN A 151 -1.93 -53.22 0.92
CA GLN A 151 -2.08 -52.50 -0.35
C GLN A 151 -2.17 -53.46 -1.55
N GLU A 152 -1.35 -54.52 -1.57
CA GLU A 152 -1.40 -55.56 -2.61
C GLU A 152 -2.72 -56.34 -2.56
N GLN A 153 -3.19 -56.71 -1.37
CA GLN A 153 -4.50 -57.33 -1.18
C GLN A 153 -5.65 -56.43 -1.62
N LEU A 154 -5.57 -55.14 -1.30
CA LEU A 154 -6.55 -54.14 -1.73
C LEU A 154 -6.63 -54.01 -3.25
N LEU A 155 -5.49 -53.94 -3.92
CA LEU A 155 -5.43 -53.89 -5.38
C LEU A 155 -5.97 -55.17 -6.02
N GLY A 156 -5.68 -56.34 -5.43
CA GLY A 156 -6.23 -57.63 -5.84
C GLY A 156 -7.76 -57.72 -5.75
N ALA A 157 -8.35 -57.11 -4.73
CA ALA A 157 -9.80 -57.05 -4.52
C ALA A 157 -10.54 -56.22 -5.59
N PHE A 158 -9.86 -55.32 -6.30
CA PHE A 158 -10.45 -54.45 -7.33
C PHE A 158 -10.25 -54.92 -8.77
N GLN A 159 -9.76 -56.15 -9.03
CA GLN A 159 -9.53 -56.66 -10.40
C GLN A 159 -10.75 -56.53 -11.32
N ARG A 160 -11.97 -56.62 -10.79
CA ARG A 160 -13.24 -56.46 -11.52
C ARG A 160 -13.71 -54.99 -11.61
N ALA A 161 -13.12 -54.09 -10.85
CA ALA A 161 -13.51 -52.66 -10.77
C ALA A 161 -12.36 -51.74 -11.23
N LYS A 162 -11.96 -51.88 -12.50
CA LYS A 162 -10.76 -51.25 -13.08
C LYS A 162 -10.55 -49.75 -12.76
N LYS A 163 -11.64 -48.97 -12.69
CA LYS A 163 -11.54 -47.55 -12.35
C LYS A 163 -11.24 -47.30 -10.87
N GLN A 164 -11.71 -48.16 -9.97
CA GLN A 164 -11.36 -48.09 -8.53
C GLN A 164 -9.91 -48.51 -8.32
N GLU A 165 -9.47 -49.57 -8.99
CA GLU A 165 -8.09 -50.03 -9.00
C GLU A 165 -7.14 -48.92 -9.51
N GLN A 166 -7.50 -48.30 -10.65
CA GLN A 166 -6.72 -47.18 -11.21
C GLN A 166 -6.56 -46.05 -10.20
N LEU A 167 -7.67 -45.60 -9.54
CA LEU A 167 -7.61 -44.52 -8.58
C LEU A 167 -6.72 -44.84 -7.37
N VAL A 168 -6.76 -46.11 -6.88
CA VAL A 168 -5.88 -46.54 -5.79
C VAL A 168 -4.41 -46.58 -6.24
N ARG A 169 -4.11 -47.07 -7.43
CA ARG A 169 -2.75 -47.07 -8.00
C ARG A 169 -2.22 -45.64 -8.19
N ASP A 170 -3.03 -44.75 -8.74
CA ASP A 170 -2.66 -43.34 -8.94
C ASP A 170 -2.47 -42.63 -7.61
N PHE A 171 -3.32 -42.92 -6.62
CA PHE A 171 -3.11 -42.42 -5.26
C PHE A 171 -1.76 -42.89 -4.69
N LEU A 172 -1.43 -44.18 -4.75
CA LEU A 172 -0.16 -44.70 -4.22
C LEU A 172 1.07 -44.13 -4.93
N ARG A 173 0.91 -43.76 -6.21
CA ARG A 173 1.98 -43.10 -7.00
C ARG A 173 2.16 -41.63 -6.62
N LEU A 174 1.06 -40.92 -6.38
CA LEU A 174 1.05 -39.47 -6.19
C LEU A 174 1.18 -39.07 -4.73
N ALA A 175 0.76 -39.94 -3.81
CA ALA A 175 0.69 -39.62 -2.39
C ALA A 175 2.09 -39.44 -1.78
N GLN A 176 2.30 -38.30 -1.12
CA GLN A 176 3.42 -38.07 -0.22
C GLN A 176 2.95 -38.41 1.21
N ASN A 177 3.68 -39.26 1.92
CA ASN A 177 3.30 -39.73 3.25
C ASN A 177 1.84 -40.26 3.30
N TYR A 178 1.41 -40.99 2.28
CA TYR A 178 0.05 -41.53 2.15
C TYR A 178 -1.08 -40.47 2.14
N GLN A 179 -0.80 -39.30 1.61
CA GLN A 179 -1.74 -38.19 1.50
C GLN A 179 -1.61 -37.50 0.14
N VAL A 180 -2.72 -37.07 -0.44
CA VAL A 180 -2.76 -36.30 -1.68
C VAL A 180 -3.96 -35.36 -1.69
N GLU A 181 -3.80 -34.19 -2.27
CA GLU A 181 -4.92 -33.26 -2.45
C GLU A 181 -5.98 -33.89 -3.39
N ARG A 182 -7.23 -33.84 -2.98
CA ARG A 182 -8.36 -34.42 -3.74
C ARG A 182 -8.40 -33.95 -5.19
N ARG A 183 -8.16 -32.67 -5.40
CA ARG A 183 -8.15 -32.07 -6.74
C ARG A 183 -7.04 -32.66 -7.61
N VAL A 184 -5.84 -32.74 -7.10
CA VAL A 184 -4.67 -33.32 -7.82
C VAL A 184 -4.91 -34.78 -8.15
N LEU A 185 -5.47 -35.56 -7.20
CA LEU A 185 -5.79 -36.98 -7.43
C LEU A 185 -6.80 -37.15 -8.56
N LEU A 186 -7.88 -36.36 -8.57
CA LEU A 186 -8.93 -36.46 -9.59
C LEU A 186 -8.47 -35.97 -10.96
N GLU A 187 -7.72 -34.86 -11.01
CA GLU A 187 -7.17 -34.33 -12.27
C GLU A 187 -6.17 -35.28 -12.93
N GLN A 188 -5.27 -35.87 -12.16
CA GLN A 188 -4.23 -36.75 -12.69
C GLN A 188 -4.71 -38.16 -12.98
N SER A 189 -5.67 -38.68 -12.22
CA SER A 189 -6.24 -40.00 -12.47
C SER A 189 -7.28 -40.00 -13.59
N GLY A 190 -7.88 -38.86 -13.92
CA GLY A 190 -9.00 -38.75 -14.86
C GLY A 190 -10.27 -39.50 -14.41
N VAL A 191 -10.35 -39.89 -13.12
CA VAL A 191 -11.46 -40.67 -12.57
C VAL A 191 -12.49 -39.71 -11.94
N SER A 192 -13.76 -40.03 -12.06
CA SER A 192 -14.85 -39.21 -11.54
C SER A 192 -14.87 -39.20 -10.01
N GLY A 193 -15.27 -38.04 -9.42
CA GLY A 193 -15.40 -37.88 -7.97
C GLY A 193 -16.39 -38.87 -7.30
N ALA A 194 -17.35 -39.42 -8.06
CA ALA A 194 -18.28 -40.44 -7.56
C ALA A 194 -17.55 -41.78 -7.20
N ILE A 195 -16.52 -42.13 -7.94
CA ILE A 195 -15.72 -43.33 -7.66
C ILE A 195 -14.86 -43.11 -6.42
N LEU A 196 -14.27 -41.92 -6.25
CA LEU A 196 -13.56 -41.53 -5.01
C LEU A 196 -14.49 -41.60 -3.80
N ARG A 197 -15.70 -41.08 -3.92
CA ARG A 197 -16.70 -41.14 -2.83
C ARG A 197 -17.04 -42.54 -2.45
N THR A 198 -17.20 -43.47 -3.43
CA THR A 198 -17.41 -44.91 -3.19
C THR A 198 -16.26 -45.53 -2.38
N LEU A 199 -15.02 -45.14 -2.62
CA LEU A 199 -13.85 -45.65 -1.88
C LEU A 199 -13.77 -45.05 -0.47
N ILE A 200 -14.23 -43.80 -0.28
CA ILE A 200 -14.37 -43.18 1.04
C ILE A 200 -15.48 -43.88 1.83
N ASP A 201 -16.64 -44.11 1.23
CA ASP A 201 -17.77 -44.84 1.86
C ASP A 201 -17.41 -46.28 2.24
N LYS A 202 -16.47 -46.92 1.51
CA LYS A 202 -15.92 -48.22 1.86
C LYS A 202 -14.84 -48.21 2.95
N GLY A 203 -14.48 -47.01 3.45
CA GLY A 203 -13.46 -46.85 4.50
C GLY A 203 -12.03 -47.13 4.00
N ILE A 204 -11.77 -47.07 2.70
CA ILE A 204 -10.43 -47.26 2.12
C ILE A 204 -9.67 -45.94 2.14
N PHE A 205 -10.33 -44.84 1.78
CA PHE A 205 -9.82 -43.50 1.89
C PHE A 205 -10.54 -42.73 3.02
N LEU A 206 -9.79 -41.86 3.65
CA LEU A 206 -10.30 -40.85 4.59
C LEU A 206 -10.17 -39.50 3.93
N GLU A 207 -11.18 -38.67 4.08
CA GLU A 207 -11.17 -37.28 3.62
C GLU A 207 -10.95 -36.35 4.81
N GLU A 208 -9.93 -35.51 4.73
CA GLU A 208 -9.60 -34.54 5.77
C GLU A 208 -9.59 -33.14 5.16
N GLU A 209 -10.32 -32.25 5.77
CA GLU A 209 -10.31 -30.84 5.38
C GLU A 209 -9.18 -30.12 6.10
N ARG A 210 -8.32 -29.45 5.32
CA ARG A 210 -7.18 -28.69 5.86
C ARG A 210 -7.19 -27.26 5.39
N PRO A 211 -6.86 -26.33 6.28
CA PRO A 211 -6.70 -24.93 5.89
C PRO A 211 -5.52 -24.81 4.92
N ILE A 212 -5.72 -23.99 3.89
CA ILE A 212 -4.68 -23.60 2.95
C ILE A 212 -4.58 -22.06 2.95
N SER A 213 -3.37 -21.55 2.72
CA SER A 213 -3.20 -20.12 2.49
C SER A 213 -3.55 -19.77 1.04
N ARG A 214 -4.28 -18.68 0.85
CA ARG A 214 -4.53 -18.05 -0.46
C ARG A 214 -3.29 -17.34 -0.98
N LEU A 215 -2.32 -17.08 -0.10
CA LEU A 215 -1.11 -16.35 -0.41
C LEU A 215 -0.14 -17.23 -1.19
N ARG A 216 0.47 -16.66 -2.20
CA ARG A 216 1.49 -17.37 -2.99
C ARG A 216 2.73 -17.64 -2.15
N GLN A 217 3.18 -18.89 -2.15
CA GLN A 217 4.47 -19.24 -1.57
C GLN A 217 5.57 -19.06 -2.61
N TYR A 218 6.71 -18.58 -2.18
CA TYR A 218 7.90 -18.50 -3.01
C TYR A 218 8.49 -19.90 -3.21
N ARG A 219 8.69 -20.31 -4.46
CA ARG A 219 9.24 -21.64 -4.81
C ARG A 219 10.66 -21.57 -5.38
N GLY A 220 11.25 -20.38 -5.44
CA GLY A 220 12.61 -20.16 -5.92
C GLY A 220 13.67 -20.39 -4.84
N GLU A 221 14.91 -20.51 -5.27
CA GLU A 221 16.05 -20.44 -4.36
C GLU A 221 16.35 -18.98 -3.99
N THR A 222 16.67 -18.73 -2.72
CA THR A 222 17.05 -17.40 -2.28
C THR A 222 18.48 -17.08 -2.69
N GLN A 223 18.70 -15.84 -3.09
CA GLN A 223 20.00 -15.31 -3.49
C GLN A 223 20.59 -14.44 -2.38
N LEU A 224 21.91 -14.32 -2.37
CA LEU A 224 22.57 -13.36 -1.49
C LEU A 224 22.36 -11.93 -2.00
N PRO A 225 22.29 -10.93 -1.11
CA PRO A 225 22.31 -9.53 -1.50
C PRO A 225 23.53 -9.20 -2.39
N HIS A 226 23.38 -8.22 -3.26
CA HIS A 226 24.50 -7.74 -4.07
C HIS A 226 25.58 -7.10 -3.19
N ASN A 227 26.82 -7.15 -3.64
CA ASN A 227 27.92 -6.50 -2.94
C ASN A 227 27.74 -4.98 -2.94
N LEU A 228 27.94 -4.38 -1.78
CA LEU A 228 27.90 -2.94 -1.62
C LEU A 228 29.16 -2.28 -2.20
N ASP A 229 29.00 -1.15 -2.81
CA ASP A 229 30.12 -0.28 -3.13
C ASP A 229 30.65 0.48 -1.89
N ASN A 230 31.71 1.25 -2.07
CA ASN A 230 32.34 1.98 -0.98
C ASN A 230 31.42 3.05 -0.37
N GLN A 231 30.61 3.70 -1.19
CA GLN A 231 29.69 4.75 -0.75
C GLN A 231 28.51 4.16 0.04
N GLN A 232 27.92 3.08 -0.45
CA GLN A 232 26.86 2.34 0.22
C GLN A 232 27.32 1.75 1.55
N SER A 233 28.53 1.17 1.58
CA SER A 233 29.13 0.63 2.80
C SER A 233 29.35 1.71 3.86
N ARG A 234 29.83 2.90 3.45
CA ARG A 234 29.96 4.08 4.32
C ARG A 234 28.61 4.55 4.84
N ALA A 235 27.59 4.64 3.96
CA ALA A 235 26.26 5.05 4.35
C ALA A 235 25.64 4.11 5.40
N ILE A 236 25.77 2.79 5.26
CA ILE A 236 25.33 1.81 6.26
C ILE A 236 26.05 2.04 7.59
N ALA A 237 27.37 2.25 7.57
CA ALA A 237 28.12 2.51 8.79
C ALA A 237 27.66 3.80 9.50
N GLU A 238 27.38 4.87 8.74
CA GLU A 238 26.86 6.13 9.24
C GLU A 238 25.41 5.97 9.79
N ILE A 239 24.56 5.21 9.12
CA ILE A 239 23.20 4.90 9.59
C ILE A 239 23.27 4.16 10.93
N ARG A 240 24.08 3.10 11.04
CA ARG A 240 24.26 2.34 12.28
C ARG A 240 24.75 3.23 13.42
N LYS A 241 25.72 4.10 13.15
CA LYS A 241 26.21 5.06 14.13
C LYS A 241 25.11 6.03 14.55
N SER A 242 24.35 6.54 13.60
CA SER A 242 23.25 7.48 13.88
C SER A 242 22.19 6.87 14.80
N TRP A 243 21.89 5.58 14.65
CA TRP A 243 20.88 4.88 15.45
C TRP A 243 21.25 4.68 16.92
N GLN A 244 22.50 4.94 17.30
CA GLN A 244 22.90 5.01 18.71
C GLN A 244 22.37 6.28 19.40
N GLU A 245 22.22 7.37 18.66
CA GLU A 245 21.83 8.68 19.18
C GLU A 245 20.42 9.11 18.75
N LYS A 246 20.00 8.73 17.56
CA LYS A 246 18.73 9.16 16.93
C LYS A 246 17.89 7.93 16.53
N ASN A 247 16.59 8.11 16.53
CA ASN A 247 15.67 7.04 16.10
C ASN A 247 15.28 7.15 14.62
N VAL A 248 15.46 8.33 14.02
CA VAL A 248 15.08 8.60 12.62
C VAL A 248 16.29 9.08 11.84
N THR A 249 16.54 8.45 10.71
CA THR A 249 17.61 8.80 9.76
C THR A 249 17.00 9.05 8.39
N LEU A 250 17.39 10.14 7.73
CA LEU A 250 17.11 10.39 6.32
C LEU A 250 18.30 9.89 5.50
N LEU A 251 18.06 8.97 4.59
CA LEU A 251 18.98 8.58 3.53
C LEU A 251 18.64 9.39 2.27
N HIS A 252 19.35 10.48 2.07
CA HIS A 252 19.23 11.31 0.88
C HIS A 252 20.18 10.77 -0.19
N GLY A 253 19.67 10.07 -1.16
CA GLY A 253 20.49 9.47 -2.23
C GLY A 253 19.96 9.85 -3.60
N VAL A 254 20.86 10.31 -4.49
CA VAL A 254 20.49 10.61 -5.88
C VAL A 254 19.78 9.42 -6.55
N THR A 255 19.05 9.67 -7.61
CA THR A 255 18.39 8.61 -8.38
C THR A 255 19.44 7.61 -8.87
N SER A 256 19.15 6.31 -8.77
CA SER A 256 20.07 5.22 -9.12
C SER A 256 21.35 5.16 -8.27
N SER A 257 21.35 5.70 -7.04
CA SER A 257 22.45 5.53 -6.09
C SER A 257 22.49 4.16 -5.39
N GLY A 258 21.50 3.30 -5.68
CA GLY A 258 21.38 1.98 -5.07
C GLY A 258 20.84 1.99 -3.64
N LYS A 259 19.98 2.94 -3.27
CA LYS A 259 19.30 2.98 -1.96
C LYS A 259 18.67 1.65 -1.56
N THR A 260 18.05 0.97 -2.53
CA THR A 260 17.40 -0.33 -2.29
C THR A 260 18.37 -1.38 -1.78
N GLU A 261 19.63 -1.40 -2.25
CA GLU A 261 20.63 -2.33 -1.76
C GLU A 261 21.02 -2.04 -0.32
N VAL A 262 21.15 -0.76 0.03
CA VAL A 262 21.34 -0.33 1.43
C VAL A 262 20.18 -0.82 2.32
N TYR A 263 18.94 -0.72 1.83
CA TYR A 263 17.77 -1.22 2.56
C TYR A 263 17.83 -2.73 2.75
N ILE A 264 18.15 -3.50 1.71
CA ILE A 264 18.23 -4.97 1.77
C ILE A 264 19.23 -5.41 2.84
N HIS A 265 20.43 -4.82 2.87
CA HIS A 265 21.43 -5.15 3.88
C HIS A 265 20.99 -4.80 5.31
N LEU A 266 20.33 -3.64 5.51
CA LEU A 266 19.81 -3.26 6.83
C LEU A 266 18.65 -4.16 7.27
N ILE A 267 17.77 -4.57 6.33
CA ILE A 267 16.70 -5.54 6.59
C ILE A 267 17.30 -6.86 7.07
N GLU A 268 18.31 -7.36 6.35
CA GLU A 268 18.98 -8.62 6.70
C GLU A 268 19.56 -8.61 8.13
N GLU A 269 20.14 -7.48 8.54
CA GLU A 269 20.67 -7.30 9.90
C GLU A 269 19.58 -7.39 10.97
N VAL A 270 18.44 -6.77 10.72
CA VAL A 270 17.29 -6.78 11.64
C VAL A 270 16.67 -8.17 11.71
N LEU A 271 16.59 -8.88 10.58
CA LEU A 271 16.13 -10.27 10.54
C LEU A 271 17.05 -11.22 11.32
N LYS A 272 18.37 -11.01 11.31
CA LYS A 272 19.33 -11.78 12.13
C LYS A 272 19.10 -11.59 13.63
N GLN A 273 18.46 -10.48 14.04
CA GLN A 273 18.05 -10.23 15.42
C GLN A 273 16.68 -10.86 15.77
N GLY A 274 16.05 -11.57 14.83
CA GLY A 274 14.71 -12.15 14.98
C GLY A 274 13.56 -11.15 14.87
N LYS A 275 13.81 -9.90 14.49
CA LYS A 275 12.81 -8.82 14.44
C LYS A 275 12.13 -8.69 13.10
N GLN A 276 10.96 -8.03 13.11
CA GLN A 276 10.19 -7.71 11.91
C GLN A 276 10.63 -6.36 11.31
N VAL A 277 10.43 -6.23 10.00
CA VAL A 277 10.69 -4.99 9.25
C VAL A 277 9.45 -4.60 8.47
N LEU A 278 9.05 -3.34 8.56
CA LEU A 278 8.07 -2.73 7.69
C LEU A 278 8.78 -1.89 6.63
N TYR A 279 8.59 -2.25 5.37
CA TYR A 279 9.10 -1.50 4.23
C TYR A 279 7.94 -0.85 3.48
N LEU A 280 7.74 0.46 3.70
CA LEU A 280 6.72 1.24 3.03
C LEU A 280 7.21 1.79 1.71
N VAL A 281 6.41 1.60 0.68
CA VAL A 281 6.62 2.16 -0.66
C VAL A 281 5.33 2.83 -1.14
N PRO A 282 5.40 3.86 -2.02
CA PRO A 282 4.22 4.37 -2.68
C PRO A 282 3.50 3.28 -3.48
N GLU A 283 2.17 3.34 -3.55
CA GLU A 283 1.39 2.31 -4.28
C GLU A 283 1.86 2.12 -5.74
N ILE A 284 2.31 3.20 -6.37
CA ILE A 284 2.84 3.20 -7.74
C ILE A 284 4.21 2.50 -7.80
N ALA A 285 5.03 2.62 -6.77
CA ALA A 285 6.36 2.01 -6.69
C ALA A 285 6.32 0.53 -6.27
N LEU A 286 5.15 0.00 -5.89
CA LEU A 286 4.96 -1.41 -5.60
C LEU A 286 4.86 -2.21 -6.91
N THR A 287 5.96 -2.22 -7.66
CA THR A 287 6.08 -2.90 -8.94
C THR A 287 6.44 -4.38 -8.76
N THR A 288 6.11 -5.19 -9.78
CA THR A 288 6.55 -6.58 -9.85
C THR A 288 8.07 -6.68 -9.73
N GLN A 289 8.80 -5.78 -10.37
CA GLN A 289 10.27 -5.73 -10.35
C GLN A 289 10.84 -5.57 -8.93
N LEU A 290 10.34 -4.63 -8.12
CA LEU A 290 10.78 -4.48 -6.74
C LEU A 290 10.41 -5.70 -5.89
N THR A 291 9.20 -6.21 -6.07
CA THR A 291 8.72 -7.39 -5.35
C THR A 291 9.59 -8.61 -5.64
N ASP A 292 9.86 -8.90 -6.92
CA ASP A 292 10.65 -10.04 -7.36
C ASP A 292 12.10 -9.93 -6.83
N ARG A 293 12.69 -8.73 -6.85
CA ARG A 293 14.03 -8.48 -6.31
C ARG A 293 14.10 -8.78 -4.81
N LEU A 294 13.15 -8.29 -4.02
CA LEU A 294 13.11 -8.54 -2.59
C LEU A 294 12.78 -10.00 -2.29
N GLN A 295 11.90 -10.61 -3.10
CA GLN A 295 11.52 -12.02 -2.93
C GLN A 295 12.67 -12.97 -3.26
N ALA A 296 13.52 -12.62 -4.23
CA ALA A 296 14.74 -13.37 -4.52
C ALA A 296 15.70 -13.40 -3.33
N VAL A 297 15.73 -12.38 -2.47
CA VAL A 297 16.60 -12.34 -1.29
C VAL A 297 15.93 -12.93 -0.06
N PHE A 298 14.69 -12.55 0.23
CA PHE A 298 14.03 -12.87 1.50
C PHE A 298 13.10 -14.09 1.43
N GLY A 299 12.79 -14.58 0.23
CA GLY A 299 11.95 -15.76 0.01
C GLY A 299 10.59 -15.64 0.70
N ASP A 300 10.20 -16.70 1.42
CA ASP A 300 8.93 -16.76 2.14
C ASP A 300 8.82 -15.82 3.35
N LYS A 301 9.92 -15.22 3.79
CA LYS A 301 9.87 -14.22 4.88
C LYS A 301 9.28 -12.89 4.42
N LEU A 302 9.25 -12.63 3.09
CA LEU A 302 8.63 -11.45 2.51
C LEU A 302 7.14 -11.65 2.31
N VAL A 303 6.35 -10.72 2.86
CA VAL A 303 4.92 -10.60 2.60
C VAL A 303 4.64 -9.24 1.98
N VAL A 304 3.86 -9.22 0.92
CA VAL A 304 3.42 -7.99 0.25
C VAL A 304 2.02 -7.64 0.74
N TYR A 305 1.75 -6.35 1.02
CA TYR A 305 0.45 -5.87 1.49
C TYR A 305 0.01 -4.61 0.75
N HIS A 306 -1.07 -4.70 -0.02
CA HIS A 306 -1.61 -3.56 -0.77
C HIS A 306 -3.14 -3.64 -0.95
N SER A 307 -3.73 -2.57 -1.44
CA SER A 307 -5.18 -2.41 -1.62
C SER A 307 -5.82 -3.36 -2.65
N LYS A 308 -5.04 -3.97 -3.55
CA LYS A 308 -5.54 -4.89 -4.60
C LYS A 308 -5.80 -6.32 -4.09
N PHE A 309 -5.32 -6.68 -2.91
CA PHE A 309 -5.65 -7.97 -2.31
C PHE A 309 -7.12 -8.04 -1.91
N SER A 310 -7.71 -9.22 -2.03
CA SER A 310 -9.03 -9.49 -1.49
C SER A 310 -9.04 -9.31 0.03
N ASN A 311 -10.21 -9.07 0.60
CA ASN A 311 -10.32 -8.92 2.04
C ASN A 311 -9.85 -10.17 2.79
N ALA A 312 -10.14 -11.36 2.27
CA ALA A 312 -9.71 -12.62 2.86
C ALA A 312 -8.17 -12.78 2.87
N GLU A 313 -7.49 -12.42 1.76
CA GLU A 313 -6.02 -12.40 1.73
C GLU A 313 -5.45 -11.39 2.73
N ARG A 314 -6.07 -10.23 2.88
CA ARG A 314 -5.65 -9.22 3.87
C ARG A 314 -5.80 -9.71 5.30
N VAL A 315 -6.82 -10.52 5.60
CA VAL A 315 -6.99 -11.17 6.91
C VAL A 315 -5.89 -12.21 7.13
N GLU A 316 -5.57 -13.04 6.13
CA GLU A 316 -4.47 -14.00 6.23
C GLU A 316 -3.13 -13.30 6.53
N ILE A 317 -2.82 -12.20 5.79
CA ILE A 317 -1.61 -11.41 6.03
C ILE A 317 -1.61 -10.82 7.45
N TYR A 318 -2.77 -10.34 7.92
CA TYR A 318 -2.92 -9.80 9.27
C TYR A 318 -2.50 -10.82 10.33
N HIS A 319 -3.00 -12.07 10.21
CA HIS A 319 -2.64 -13.17 11.12
C HIS A 319 -1.18 -13.62 10.99
N GLU A 320 -0.62 -13.66 9.76
CA GLU A 320 0.79 -13.98 9.53
C GLU A 320 1.74 -12.95 10.18
N VAL A 321 1.42 -11.65 10.09
CA VAL A 321 2.22 -10.57 10.70
C VAL A 321 2.13 -10.60 12.21
N LYS A 322 0.96 -10.94 12.76
CA LYS A 322 0.75 -11.12 14.21
C LYS A 322 1.55 -12.29 14.75
N GLY A 323 1.81 -13.31 13.93
CA GLY A 323 2.53 -14.52 14.34
C GLY A 323 1.62 -15.55 15.01
N ASP A 324 0.37 -15.67 14.57
CA ASP A 324 -0.58 -16.65 15.08
C ASP A 324 -0.09 -18.08 14.74
N GLU A 325 -0.03 -18.95 15.76
CA GLU A 325 0.52 -20.33 15.65
C GLU A 325 -0.18 -21.20 14.59
N ALA A 326 -1.43 -20.88 14.27
CA ALA A 326 -2.19 -21.57 13.22
C ALA A 326 -1.64 -21.32 11.80
N MET A 327 -0.83 -20.26 11.61
CA MET A 327 -0.23 -19.90 10.34
C MET A 327 1.12 -20.61 10.17
N ARG A 328 1.31 -21.29 9.04
CA ARG A 328 2.54 -22.04 8.72
C ARG A 328 3.73 -21.14 8.34
N ARG A 329 3.47 -19.86 8.10
CA ARG A 329 4.44 -18.89 7.60
C ARG A 329 4.63 -17.78 8.61
N GLU A 330 5.86 -17.38 8.82
CA GLU A 330 6.21 -16.27 9.70
C GLU A 330 6.64 -15.06 8.86
N ALA A 331 5.74 -14.08 8.70
CA ALA A 331 6.04 -12.84 8.01
C ALA A 331 7.05 -12.01 8.82
N ARG A 332 8.23 -11.80 8.26
CA ARG A 332 9.31 -11.02 8.90
C ARG A 332 9.61 -9.72 8.18
N VAL A 333 9.44 -9.68 6.86
CA VAL A 333 9.58 -8.47 6.04
C VAL A 333 8.22 -8.17 5.42
N ILE A 334 7.66 -7.04 5.74
CA ILE A 334 6.36 -6.60 5.23
C ILE A 334 6.61 -5.45 4.27
N LEU A 335 6.46 -5.72 2.96
CA LEU A 335 6.48 -4.71 1.91
C LEU A 335 5.06 -4.22 1.68
N GLY A 336 4.81 -2.94 1.88
CA GLY A 336 3.44 -2.46 1.72
C GLY A 336 3.30 -1.00 1.39
N ALA A 337 2.08 -0.66 0.94
CA ALA A 337 1.66 0.71 0.77
C ALA A 337 1.24 1.34 2.12
N ARG A 338 0.74 2.57 2.05
CA ARG A 338 0.32 3.37 3.20
C ARG A 338 -0.43 2.61 4.30
N SER A 339 -1.38 1.73 3.93
CA SER A 339 -2.22 1.01 4.91
C SER A 339 -1.49 -0.10 5.68
N ALA A 340 -0.31 -0.54 5.24
CA ALA A 340 0.47 -1.56 5.95
C ALA A 340 0.93 -1.09 7.34
N ILE A 341 0.89 0.20 7.63
CA ILE A 341 1.22 0.78 8.93
C ILE A 341 0.30 0.30 10.06
N PHE A 342 -0.88 -0.23 9.74
CA PHE A 342 -1.87 -0.71 10.71
C PHE A 342 -1.76 -2.19 11.06
N LEU A 343 -0.84 -2.92 10.43
CA LEU A 343 -0.67 -4.35 10.69
C LEU A 343 -0.21 -4.62 12.12
N PRO A 344 -0.55 -5.79 12.71
CA PRO A 344 -0.29 -6.13 14.10
C PRO A 344 1.15 -6.66 14.30
N PHE A 345 2.13 -5.79 14.22
CA PHE A 345 3.52 -6.16 14.45
C PHE A 345 3.72 -6.63 15.90
N SER A 346 4.45 -7.73 16.08
CA SER A 346 4.80 -8.28 17.38
C SER A 346 6.17 -7.81 17.90
N ASP A 347 7.17 -7.75 17.02
CA ASP A 347 8.54 -7.33 17.36
C ASP A 347 9.17 -6.53 16.22
N LEU A 348 8.66 -5.33 15.99
CA LEU A 348 9.13 -4.44 14.93
C LEU A 348 10.50 -3.83 15.29
N GLY A 349 11.51 -4.04 14.42
CA GLY A 349 12.86 -3.52 14.61
C GLY A 349 13.22 -2.36 13.71
N LEU A 350 12.64 -2.28 12.52
CA LEU A 350 12.95 -1.25 11.52
C LEU A 350 11.72 -0.90 10.70
N ILE A 351 11.53 0.38 10.45
CA ILE A 351 10.59 0.88 9.45
C ILE A 351 11.38 1.64 8.39
N ILE A 352 11.25 1.22 7.14
CA ILE A 352 11.78 1.94 5.98
C ILE A 352 10.61 2.62 5.27
N VAL A 353 10.76 3.90 4.96
CA VAL A 353 9.79 4.67 4.15
C VAL A 353 10.53 5.16 2.93
N ASP A 354 10.38 4.46 1.83
CA ASP A 354 11.02 4.85 0.56
C ASP A 354 10.18 5.90 -0.16
N GLU A 355 10.85 6.76 -0.92
CA GLU A 355 10.23 7.94 -1.53
C GLU A 355 9.35 8.72 -0.52
N GLU A 356 9.92 9.04 0.66
CA GLU A 356 9.21 9.58 1.82
C GLU A 356 8.43 10.87 1.56
N HIS A 357 8.82 11.58 0.51
CA HIS A 357 8.19 12.82 0.04
C HIS A 357 6.86 12.60 -0.71
N GLU A 358 6.53 11.35 -1.07
CA GLU A 358 5.38 11.04 -1.92
C GLU A 358 4.04 11.46 -1.31
N PRO A 359 3.22 12.23 -2.04
CA PRO A 359 1.91 12.65 -1.56
C PRO A 359 0.93 11.50 -1.30
N SER A 360 1.15 10.32 -1.90
CA SER A 360 0.29 9.15 -1.71
C SER A 360 0.33 8.57 -0.30
N TYR A 361 1.36 8.89 0.48
CA TYR A 361 1.41 8.57 1.91
C TYR A 361 0.39 9.33 2.75
N LYS A 362 -0.18 10.43 2.23
CA LYS A 362 -1.27 11.16 2.88
C LYS A 362 -2.61 10.59 2.48
N GLN A 363 -3.39 10.10 3.45
CA GLN A 363 -4.80 9.78 3.25
C GLN A 363 -5.62 11.06 3.20
N GLN A 364 -6.35 11.26 2.10
CA GLN A 364 -7.21 12.44 1.92
C GLN A 364 -8.60 12.18 2.49
N ASP A 365 -9.17 11.03 2.17
CA ASP A 365 -10.49 10.59 2.58
C ASP A 365 -10.56 9.06 2.52
N PRO A 366 -11.33 8.40 3.41
CA PRO A 366 -12.00 8.92 4.60
C PRO A 366 -11.03 9.26 5.76
N ALA A 367 -11.58 9.73 6.89
CA ALA A 367 -10.81 9.80 8.14
C ALA A 367 -10.42 8.38 8.62
N PRO A 368 -9.29 8.24 9.34
CA PRO A 368 -8.29 9.25 9.72
C PRO A 368 -7.49 9.78 8.51
N ARG A 369 -7.32 11.10 8.43
CA ARG A 369 -6.53 11.73 7.36
C ARG A 369 -5.05 11.76 7.71
N TYR A 370 -4.48 10.60 8.00
CA TYR A 370 -3.11 10.43 8.44
C TYR A 370 -2.07 10.52 7.31
N HIS A 371 -0.82 10.77 7.68
CA HIS A 371 0.34 10.68 6.80
C HIS A 371 1.22 9.50 7.25
N ALA A 372 1.36 8.46 6.42
CA ALA A 372 2.02 7.22 6.83
C ALA A 372 3.48 7.41 7.24
N ARG A 373 4.24 8.33 6.60
CA ARG A 373 5.60 8.70 7.01
C ARG A 373 5.66 9.15 8.48
N ASP A 374 4.74 10.02 8.86
CA ASP A 374 4.72 10.58 10.21
C ASP A 374 4.25 9.53 11.22
N VAL A 375 3.24 8.73 10.84
CA VAL A 375 2.78 7.58 11.63
C VAL A 375 3.89 6.54 11.81
N ALA A 376 4.69 6.28 10.77
CA ALA A 376 5.83 5.36 10.82
C ALA A 376 6.83 5.74 11.93
N THR A 377 7.13 7.03 12.07
CA THR A 377 8.05 7.50 13.13
C THR A 377 7.48 7.29 14.53
N TYR A 378 6.16 7.43 14.69
CA TYR A 378 5.50 7.20 15.97
C TYR A 378 5.35 5.70 16.27
N LEU A 379 4.98 4.89 15.28
CA LEU A 379 4.92 3.41 15.41
C LEU A 379 6.30 2.85 15.81
N ALA A 380 7.36 3.30 15.14
CA ALA A 380 8.73 2.92 15.50
C ALA A 380 9.04 3.24 16.97
N ARG A 381 8.61 4.40 17.47
CA ARG A 381 8.78 4.79 18.87
C ARG A 381 8.05 3.84 19.82
N ILE A 382 6.82 3.42 19.49
CA ILE A 382 6.05 2.48 20.31
C ILE A 382 6.78 1.14 20.46
N HIS A 383 7.37 0.63 19.37
CA HIS A 383 8.09 -0.64 19.34
C HIS A 383 9.57 -0.55 19.72
N GLY A 384 10.11 0.66 20.00
CA GLY A 384 11.55 0.85 20.16
C GLY A 384 12.37 0.57 18.89
N ALA A 385 11.72 0.60 17.73
CA ALA A 385 12.30 0.37 16.41
C ALA A 385 13.01 1.62 15.87
N LYS A 386 13.78 1.46 14.80
CA LYS A 386 14.40 2.56 14.05
C LYS A 386 13.59 2.91 12.81
N THR A 387 13.69 4.17 12.37
CA THR A 387 13.05 4.63 11.13
C THR A 387 14.11 5.11 10.15
N LEU A 388 14.06 4.60 8.93
CA LEU A 388 14.87 5.06 7.81
C LEU A 388 13.94 5.67 6.75
N LEU A 389 14.10 6.95 6.51
CA LEU A 389 13.39 7.68 5.46
C LEU A 389 14.31 7.76 4.25
N GLY A 390 13.87 7.33 3.09
CA GLY A 390 14.67 7.34 1.87
C GLY A 390 14.06 8.25 0.80
N SER A 391 14.88 9.04 0.14
CA SER A 391 14.45 9.87 -0.98
C SER A 391 15.63 10.41 -1.79
N ALA A 392 15.40 10.64 -3.08
CA ALA A 392 16.28 11.46 -3.91
C ALA A 392 15.95 12.96 -3.79
N THR A 393 14.73 13.27 -3.43
CA THR A 393 14.17 14.62 -3.33
C THR A 393 13.36 14.76 -2.05
N PRO A 394 14.01 14.80 -0.87
CA PRO A 394 13.33 14.77 0.41
C PRO A 394 12.30 15.89 0.57
N ALA A 395 11.24 15.60 1.32
CA ALA A 395 10.28 16.62 1.72
C ALA A 395 10.96 17.72 2.55
N ILE A 396 10.56 18.97 2.35
CA ILE A 396 11.15 20.13 3.03
C ILE A 396 11.10 19.95 4.55
N GLU A 397 10.00 19.39 5.10
CA GLU A 397 9.86 19.14 6.53
C GLU A 397 10.86 18.10 7.04
N THR A 398 11.09 17.04 6.28
CA THR A 398 12.07 15.99 6.63
C THR A 398 13.48 16.57 6.64
N TYR A 399 13.80 17.34 5.60
CA TYR A 399 15.11 17.99 5.49
C TYR A 399 15.32 19.02 6.61
N ALA A 400 14.31 19.83 6.94
CA ALA A 400 14.33 20.76 8.05
C ALA A 400 14.53 20.05 9.40
N ASN A 401 13.92 18.88 9.61
CA ASN A 401 14.12 18.09 10.81
C ASN A 401 15.58 17.58 10.93
N CYS A 402 16.25 17.28 9.82
CA CYS A 402 17.68 16.97 9.81
C CYS A 402 18.50 18.19 10.19
N HIS A 403 18.24 19.35 9.59
CA HIS A 403 18.94 20.60 9.88
C HIS A 403 18.79 21.03 11.35
N ASN A 404 17.61 20.85 11.92
CA ASN A 404 17.33 21.15 13.33
C ASN A 404 17.84 20.07 14.30
N GLY A 405 18.55 19.06 13.83
CA GLY A 405 19.13 17.99 14.63
C GLY A 405 18.14 17.01 15.24
N LYS A 406 16.87 17.00 14.81
CA LYS A 406 15.89 15.98 15.23
C LYS A 406 16.16 14.64 14.55
N TYR A 407 16.46 14.66 13.25
CA TYR A 407 16.82 13.50 12.44
C TYR A 407 18.30 13.56 12.09
N LYS A 408 18.84 12.42 11.67
CA LYS A 408 20.21 12.36 11.09
C LYS A 408 20.09 12.33 9.57
N LEU A 409 20.95 13.10 8.90
CA LEU A 409 21.14 13.04 7.45
C LEU A 409 22.31 12.13 7.12
N VAL A 410 22.12 11.22 6.17
CA VAL A 410 23.15 10.40 5.51
C VAL A 410 22.96 10.56 4.01
N GLU A 411 24.04 10.76 3.26
CA GLU A 411 23.99 11.12 1.84
C GLU A 411 24.66 10.06 0.96
N LEU A 412 24.02 9.79 -0.20
CA LEU A 412 24.54 9.00 -1.31
C LEU A 412 24.55 9.91 -2.57
N ASN A 413 25.67 10.59 -2.79
CA ASN A 413 25.78 11.67 -3.78
C ASN A 413 26.18 11.19 -5.18
N GLU A 414 26.54 9.92 -5.36
CA GLU A 414 26.98 9.35 -6.63
C GLU A 414 26.01 8.27 -7.09
N ARG A 415 25.84 8.14 -8.38
CA ARG A 415 25.10 7.02 -8.98
C ARG A 415 25.92 5.74 -8.90
N TYR A 416 25.24 4.61 -8.74
CA TYR A 416 25.89 3.30 -8.83
C TYR A 416 26.59 3.15 -10.18
N GLY A 417 27.82 2.61 -10.18
CA GLY A 417 28.63 2.47 -11.40
C GLY A 417 29.26 3.76 -11.91
N GLN A 418 29.27 4.85 -11.12
CA GLN A 418 29.88 6.15 -11.48
C GLN A 418 29.33 6.76 -12.79
N VAL A 419 28.03 6.56 -13.04
CA VAL A 419 27.35 7.12 -14.20
C VAL A 419 27.09 8.62 -13.96
N ASP A 420 27.44 9.46 -14.93
CA ASP A 420 27.21 10.90 -14.87
C ASP A 420 25.73 11.27 -14.74
N MET A 421 25.47 12.42 -14.14
CA MET A 421 24.12 12.98 -14.10
C MET A 421 23.67 13.38 -15.50
N PRO A 422 22.36 13.25 -15.84
CA PRO A 422 21.86 13.63 -17.14
C PRO A 422 22.05 15.14 -17.40
N GLN A 423 22.38 15.48 -18.64
CA GLN A 423 22.42 16.89 -19.05
C GLN A 423 21.00 17.43 -19.21
N VAL A 424 20.74 18.57 -18.60
CA VAL A 424 19.44 19.24 -18.68
C VAL A 424 19.50 20.39 -19.67
N GLN A 425 18.62 20.33 -20.69
CA GLN A 425 18.47 21.38 -21.69
C GLN A 425 17.11 22.05 -21.54
N LEU A 426 17.10 23.37 -21.41
CA LEU A 426 15.87 24.16 -21.32
C LEU A 426 15.55 24.78 -22.68
N ILE A 427 14.30 24.60 -23.15
CA ILE A 427 13.80 25.14 -24.39
C ILE A 427 12.73 26.21 -24.09
N ASP A 428 12.96 27.45 -24.50
CA ASP A 428 11.95 28.52 -24.37
C ASP A 428 10.87 28.37 -25.46
N ILE A 429 9.76 27.80 -25.07
CA ILE A 429 8.61 27.57 -25.96
C ILE A 429 8.05 28.89 -26.53
N LYS A 430 8.06 30.00 -25.75
CA LYS A 430 7.58 31.30 -26.25
C LYS A 430 8.43 31.82 -27.41
N GLU A 431 9.75 31.65 -27.27
CA GLU A 431 10.67 32.02 -28.35
C GLU A 431 10.49 31.12 -29.58
N CYS A 432 10.30 29.81 -29.35
CA CYS A 432 10.04 28.87 -30.44
C CYS A 432 8.74 29.19 -31.20
N TYR A 433 7.67 29.58 -30.49
CA TYR A 433 6.42 30.03 -31.15
C TYR A 433 6.64 31.32 -31.97
N ARG A 434 7.36 32.28 -31.40
CA ARG A 434 7.67 33.56 -32.11
C ARG A 434 8.48 33.31 -33.36
N LYS A 435 9.43 32.37 -33.31
CA LYS A 435 10.29 32.00 -34.45
C LYS A 435 9.65 30.98 -35.42
N LYS A 436 8.40 30.55 -35.16
CA LYS A 436 7.70 29.48 -35.91
C LYS A 436 8.46 28.15 -35.93
N GLN A 437 9.15 27.84 -34.84
CA GLN A 437 9.92 26.62 -34.63
C GLN A 437 9.15 25.55 -33.83
N MET A 438 7.83 25.53 -33.97
CA MET A 438 6.96 24.54 -33.33
C MET A 438 6.21 23.73 -34.38
N LYS A 439 6.06 22.41 -34.11
CA LYS A 439 5.14 21.52 -34.81
C LYS A 439 4.21 20.92 -33.76
N GLY A 440 2.96 21.38 -33.72
CA GLY A 440 2.06 21.03 -32.62
C GLY A 440 2.64 21.47 -31.28
N HIS A 441 2.78 20.54 -30.36
CA HIS A 441 3.35 20.76 -29.02
C HIS A 441 4.87 20.52 -28.95
N PHE A 442 5.50 20.13 -30.04
CA PHE A 442 6.94 19.83 -30.12
C PHE A 442 7.73 20.96 -30.72
N SER A 443 8.82 21.38 -30.07
CA SER A 443 9.80 22.26 -30.72
C SER A 443 10.62 21.48 -31.75
N LEU A 444 11.12 22.19 -32.80
CA LEU A 444 11.99 21.55 -33.79
C LEU A 444 13.24 20.95 -33.16
N GLU A 445 13.78 21.62 -32.15
CA GLU A 445 14.93 21.14 -31.38
C GLU A 445 14.63 19.82 -30.65
N MET A 446 13.48 19.71 -29.96
CA MET A 446 13.06 18.46 -29.33
C MET A 446 12.87 17.32 -30.34
N ILE A 447 12.26 17.62 -31.50
CA ILE A 447 12.09 16.65 -32.58
C ILE A 447 13.45 16.11 -33.07
N GLU A 448 14.43 17.00 -33.21
CA GLU A 448 15.79 16.63 -33.62
C GLU A 448 16.47 15.74 -32.57
N GLN A 449 16.39 16.09 -31.27
CA GLN A 449 16.95 15.31 -30.19
C GLN A 449 16.32 13.93 -30.09
N ILE A 450 14.99 13.82 -30.25
CA ILE A 450 14.28 12.55 -30.29
C ILE A 450 14.82 11.65 -31.40
N LYS A 451 14.94 12.20 -32.62
CA LYS A 451 15.47 11.46 -33.78
C LYS A 451 16.91 11.01 -33.56
N ASN A 452 17.76 11.87 -33.03
CA ASN A 452 19.15 11.56 -32.75
C ASN A 452 19.28 10.45 -31.71
N CYS A 453 18.44 10.49 -30.64
CA CYS A 453 18.40 9.46 -29.60
C CYS A 453 18.02 8.11 -30.19
N ILE A 454 16.92 8.02 -30.94
CA ILE A 454 16.45 6.77 -31.52
C ILE A 454 17.42 6.21 -32.55
N ASN A 455 17.98 7.08 -33.40
CA ASN A 455 18.99 6.69 -34.38
C ASN A 455 20.29 6.15 -33.74
N SER A 456 20.56 6.50 -32.46
CA SER A 456 21.67 5.92 -31.70
C SER A 456 21.30 4.58 -31.04
N GLY A 457 20.12 4.03 -31.32
CA GLY A 457 19.63 2.76 -30.76
C GLY A 457 19.07 2.89 -29.35
N ARG A 458 18.78 4.10 -28.86
CA ARG A 458 18.23 4.35 -27.52
C ARG A 458 16.76 4.74 -27.58
N GLN A 459 16.08 4.54 -26.47
CA GLN A 459 14.64 4.82 -26.32
C GLN A 459 14.39 6.21 -25.74
N VAL A 460 13.18 6.71 -25.95
CA VAL A 460 12.74 8.04 -25.51
C VAL A 460 11.53 7.93 -24.61
N ILE A 461 11.52 8.68 -23.50
CA ILE A 461 10.34 8.89 -22.66
C ILE A 461 9.85 10.33 -22.86
N LEU A 462 8.59 10.49 -23.22
CA LEU A 462 7.91 11.79 -23.24
C LEU A 462 6.99 11.92 -22.04
N PHE A 463 7.39 12.79 -21.13
CA PHE A 463 6.65 13.02 -19.91
C PHE A 463 5.65 14.17 -20.09
N GLN A 464 4.38 13.88 -19.81
CA GLN A 464 3.30 14.85 -19.77
C GLN A 464 2.53 14.72 -18.48
N ASN A 465 2.73 15.65 -17.53
CA ASN A 465 2.04 15.60 -16.25
C ASN A 465 0.61 16.12 -16.36
N ARG A 466 -0.31 15.26 -16.82
CA ARG A 466 -1.72 15.60 -16.76
C ARG A 466 -2.58 14.42 -16.32
N ARG A 467 -2.98 14.46 -15.06
CA ARG A 467 -4.19 13.80 -14.58
C ARG A 467 -5.31 14.85 -14.54
N GLY A 468 -6.40 14.63 -15.29
CA GLY A 468 -7.64 15.36 -15.14
C GLY A 468 -7.60 16.84 -15.52
N PHE A 469 -8.76 17.33 -15.92
CA PHE A 469 -9.03 18.73 -16.22
C PHE A 469 -9.07 19.58 -14.94
N ALA A 470 -7.94 20.25 -14.59
CA ALA A 470 -8.03 21.56 -14.00
C ALA A 470 -7.45 22.52 -15.05
N PRO A 471 -8.21 22.94 -16.09
CA PRO A 471 -7.72 23.88 -17.05
C PRO A 471 -7.44 25.19 -16.33
N TYR A 472 -6.23 25.66 -16.42
CA TYR A 472 -5.93 27.03 -16.06
C TYR A 472 -5.92 27.89 -17.33
N ILE A 473 -6.14 29.15 -17.15
CA ILE A 473 -6.14 30.12 -18.23
C ILE A 473 -4.80 30.83 -18.21
N LYS A 474 -4.18 30.97 -19.39
CA LYS A 474 -2.88 31.64 -19.55
C LYS A 474 -2.93 32.64 -20.71
N CYS A 475 -2.27 33.76 -20.54
CA CYS A 475 -2.05 34.69 -21.64
C CYS A 475 -0.96 34.14 -22.59
N GLN A 476 -1.25 34.03 -23.87
CA GLN A 476 -0.30 33.52 -24.83
C GLN A 476 0.89 34.46 -25.07
N GLN A 477 0.72 35.77 -24.82
CA GLN A 477 1.78 36.76 -25.07
C GLN A 477 2.72 36.91 -23.86
N CYS A 478 2.20 37.14 -22.65
CA CYS A 478 3.02 37.43 -21.47
C CYS A 478 3.12 36.28 -20.47
N GLY A 479 2.32 35.22 -20.67
CA GLY A 479 2.29 34.08 -19.79
C GLY A 479 1.52 34.29 -18.46
N TYR A 480 0.79 35.39 -18.31
CA TYR A 480 -0.01 35.66 -17.12
C TYR A 480 -1.00 34.56 -16.85
N VAL A 481 -1.04 34.07 -15.61
CA VAL A 481 -2.00 33.09 -15.08
C VAL A 481 -2.73 33.73 -13.91
N PRO A 482 -4.07 33.73 -13.89
CA PRO A 482 -4.83 34.28 -12.74
C PRO A 482 -4.52 33.53 -11.44
N LYS A 483 -4.19 34.27 -10.40
CA LYS A 483 -3.93 33.76 -9.04
C LYS A 483 -5.02 34.16 -8.08
N CYS A 484 -5.21 33.37 -7.01
CA CYS A 484 -6.09 33.71 -5.93
C CYS A 484 -5.48 34.88 -5.11
N PRO A 485 -6.23 35.95 -4.84
CA PRO A 485 -5.71 37.07 -4.06
C PRO A 485 -5.44 36.72 -2.59
N ASN A 486 -6.09 35.68 -2.07
CA ASN A 486 -6.00 35.29 -0.66
C ASN A 486 -4.97 34.18 -0.40
N CYS A 487 -4.70 33.30 -1.39
CA CYS A 487 -3.92 32.07 -1.19
C CYS A 487 -2.66 32.00 -2.05
N ASP A 488 -2.43 32.97 -2.94
CA ASP A 488 -1.32 33.02 -3.92
C ASP A 488 -1.17 31.72 -4.78
N VAL A 489 -2.25 30.97 -4.96
CA VAL A 489 -2.31 29.80 -5.84
C VAL A 489 -3.03 30.13 -7.14
N SER A 490 -2.71 29.43 -8.22
CA SER A 490 -3.43 29.57 -9.48
C SER A 490 -4.89 29.17 -9.34
N LEU A 491 -5.78 29.94 -9.99
CA LEU A 491 -7.21 29.65 -10.00
C LEU A 491 -7.54 28.55 -10.99
N THR A 492 -8.42 27.64 -10.61
CA THR A 492 -8.94 26.56 -11.47
C THR A 492 -10.10 27.06 -12.31
N TYR A 493 -10.07 26.81 -13.60
CA TYR A 493 -11.14 27.16 -14.51
C TYR A 493 -12.21 26.06 -14.56
N HIS A 494 -13.47 26.44 -14.33
CA HIS A 494 -14.63 25.57 -14.45
C HIS A 494 -15.45 25.93 -15.70
N ARG A 495 -15.33 25.11 -16.73
CA ARG A 495 -15.93 25.35 -18.04
C ARG A 495 -17.46 25.42 -18.01
N HIS A 496 -18.13 24.62 -17.16
CA HIS A 496 -19.58 24.52 -17.12
C HIS A 496 -20.28 25.81 -16.65
N ASN A 497 -19.60 26.61 -15.82
CA ASN A 497 -20.14 27.84 -15.25
C ASN A 497 -19.30 29.08 -15.58
N ASN A 498 -18.24 28.94 -16.41
CA ASN A 498 -17.32 30.01 -16.79
C ASN A 498 -16.72 30.76 -15.58
N THR A 499 -16.32 30.03 -14.54
CA THR A 499 -15.73 30.61 -13.33
C THR A 499 -14.30 30.14 -13.12
N LEU A 500 -13.52 31.00 -12.53
CA LEU A 500 -12.23 30.67 -11.90
C LEU A 500 -12.45 30.53 -10.40
N SER A 501 -12.06 29.40 -9.81
CA SER A 501 -12.27 29.12 -8.39
C SER A 501 -10.97 28.73 -7.68
N CYS A 502 -10.80 29.20 -6.48
CA CYS A 502 -9.78 28.74 -5.56
C CYS A 502 -10.32 27.56 -4.73
N HIS A 503 -9.71 26.40 -4.82
CA HIS A 503 -10.12 25.24 -4.03
C HIS A 503 -9.67 25.27 -2.56
N TYR A 504 -8.91 26.29 -2.15
CA TYR A 504 -8.48 26.46 -0.76
C TYR A 504 -9.42 27.36 0.04
N CYS A 505 -9.73 28.55 -0.48
CA CYS A 505 -10.55 29.51 0.24
C CYS A 505 -11.95 29.72 -0.35
N GLY A 506 -12.28 29.05 -1.44
CA GLY A 506 -13.56 29.19 -2.13
C GLY A 506 -13.71 30.50 -2.93
N HIS A 507 -12.67 31.34 -3.02
CA HIS A 507 -12.74 32.57 -3.83
C HIS A 507 -13.09 32.21 -5.27
N THR A 508 -14.12 32.88 -5.83
CA THR A 508 -14.59 32.66 -7.20
C THR A 508 -14.59 33.98 -7.98
N MET A 509 -14.20 33.92 -9.24
CA MET A 509 -14.24 35.02 -10.17
C MET A 509 -14.92 34.58 -11.46
N SER A 510 -15.96 35.31 -11.89
CA SER A 510 -16.63 35.04 -13.15
C SER A 510 -15.81 35.58 -14.34
N ILE A 511 -15.76 34.80 -15.42
CA ILE A 511 -15.10 35.19 -16.65
C ILE A 511 -16.18 35.46 -17.71
N HIS A 512 -16.22 36.68 -18.21
CA HIS A 512 -17.12 37.02 -19.32
C HIS A 512 -16.55 36.48 -20.62
N ASN A 513 -17.28 35.59 -21.26
CA ASN A 513 -16.96 35.08 -22.59
C ASN A 513 -17.69 35.92 -23.61
N HIS A 514 -16.95 36.57 -24.52
CA HIS A 514 -17.55 37.41 -25.55
C HIS A 514 -18.21 36.63 -26.71
N ASN A 515 -17.95 35.29 -26.81
CA ASN A 515 -18.58 34.41 -27.80
C ASN A 515 -18.73 32.99 -27.25
N ALA A 516 -19.94 32.44 -27.24
CA ALA A 516 -20.26 31.11 -26.69
C ALA A 516 -19.50 29.93 -27.35
N ASN A 517 -18.92 30.15 -28.55
CA ASN A 517 -18.20 29.12 -29.31
C ASN A 517 -16.67 29.36 -29.38
N SER A 518 -16.13 30.35 -28.65
CA SER A 518 -14.69 30.63 -28.69
C SER A 518 -13.99 30.15 -27.42
N SER A 519 -12.78 29.62 -27.57
CA SER A 519 -11.89 29.26 -26.45
C SER A 519 -11.19 30.48 -25.82
N HIS A 520 -11.66 31.72 -26.14
CA HIS A 520 -11.04 32.98 -25.74
C HIS A 520 -11.84 33.64 -24.59
N TYR A 521 -11.12 34.04 -23.55
CA TYR A 521 -11.67 34.59 -22.28
C TYR A 521 -11.25 36.05 -22.12
N SER A 522 -11.71 36.72 -21.07
CA SER A 522 -11.42 38.14 -20.76
C SER A 522 -9.99 38.56 -21.05
N ALA A 523 -9.79 39.81 -21.40
CA ALA A 523 -8.48 40.37 -21.76
C ALA A 523 -7.48 40.17 -20.61
N CYS A 524 -6.22 39.90 -20.98
CA CYS A 524 -5.11 39.83 -20.04
C CYS A 524 -4.91 41.18 -19.35
N PRO A 525 -4.77 41.26 -18.02
CA PRO A 525 -4.52 42.53 -17.34
C PRO A 525 -3.18 43.19 -17.73
N ASN A 526 -2.21 42.40 -18.18
CA ASN A 526 -0.88 42.88 -18.58
C ASN A 526 -0.75 43.16 -20.10
N CYS A 527 -1.68 42.66 -20.90
CA CYS A 527 -1.64 42.75 -22.34
C CYS A 527 -3.02 43.16 -22.86
N PRO A 528 -3.30 44.49 -23.02
CA PRO A 528 -4.59 44.97 -23.48
C PRO A 528 -4.95 44.35 -24.84
N ASN A 529 -6.20 43.93 -24.99
CA ASN A 529 -6.77 43.27 -26.17
C ASN A 529 -6.29 41.85 -26.48
N ILE A 530 -5.52 41.19 -25.60
CA ILE A 530 -5.14 39.79 -25.78
C ILE A 530 -5.99 38.91 -24.86
N GLN A 531 -6.66 37.97 -25.47
CA GLN A 531 -7.54 37.06 -24.79
C GLN A 531 -6.74 35.97 -24.07
N LEU A 532 -7.23 35.57 -22.88
CA LEU A 532 -6.71 34.43 -22.16
C LEU A 532 -7.23 33.17 -22.84
N THR A 533 -6.39 32.17 -23.00
CA THR A 533 -6.76 30.89 -23.58
C THR A 533 -6.62 29.76 -22.55
N THR A 534 -7.48 28.75 -22.66
CA THR A 534 -7.32 27.53 -21.89
C THR A 534 -6.10 26.79 -22.40
N HIS A 535 -5.20 26.48 -21.47
CA HIS A 535 -4.05 25.64 -21.76
C HIS A 535 -4.22 24.26 -21.12
N GLY A 536 -3.90 23.25 -21.88
CA GLY A 536 -3.77 21.90 -21.43
C GLY A 536 -4.09 20.92 -22.57
N PHE A 537 -3.16 20.07 -22.88
CA PHE A 537 -3.30 18.93 -23.80
C PHE A 537 -3.05 17.64 -23.03
N GLY A 538 -3.73 16.56 -23.42
CA GLY A 538 -3.61 15.26 -22.78
C GLY A 538 -2.55 14.38 -23.43
N THR A 539 -2.23 13.26 -22.79
CA THR A 539 -1.33 12.23 -23.33
C THR A 539 -1.82 11.66 -24.67
N GLU A 540 -3.14 11.61 -24.90
CA GLU A 540 -3.75 11.18 -26.17
C GLU A 540 -3.32 12.08 -27.33
N GLN A 541 -3.43 13.40 -27.15
CA GLN A 541 -3.04 14.35 -28.18
C GLN A 541 -1.53 14.29 -28.46
N VAL A 542 -0.71 14.12 -27.41
CA VAL A 542 0.73 13.93 -27.56
C VAL A 542 1.04 12.65 -28.33
N GLU A 543 0.32 11.58 -28.09
CA GLU A 543 0.48 10.31 -28.81
C GLU A 543 0.14 10.46 -30.29
N GLU A 544 -0.98 11.10 -30.62
CA GLU A 544 -1.39 11.35 -32.02
C GLU A 544 -0.35 12.22 -32.76
N GLU A 545 0.12 13.31 -32.15
CA GLU A 545 1.13 14.17 -32.71
C GLU A 545 2.48 13.45 -32.86
N ALA A 546 2.88 12.64 -31.87
CA ALA A 546 4.12 11.86 -31.93
C ALA A 546 4.07 10.83 -33.07
N LYS A 547 2.98 10.10 -33.24
CA LYS A 547 2.78 9.15 -34.34
C LYS A 547 2.83 9.82 -35.70
N ALA A 548 2.30 11.07 -35.82
CA ALA A 548 2.36 11.84 -37.06
C ALA A 548 3.75 12.39 -37.35
N LEU A 549 4.54 12.75 -36.32
CA LEU A 549 5.90 13.30 -36.47
C LEU A 549 6.97 12.21 -36.63
N PHE A 550 6.70 11.02 -36.15
CA PHE A 550 7.63 9.89 -36.12
C PHE A 550 6.98 8.60 -36.65
N PRO A 551 6.54 8.56 -37.92
CA PRO A 551 5.78 7.45 -38.49
C PRO A 551 6.57 6.13 -38.57
N ASP A 552 7.90 6.22 -38.57
CA ASP A 552 8.79 5.06 -38.72
C ASP A 552 9.15 4.41 -37.35
N TYR A 553 8.69 5.01 -36.24
CA TYR A 553 9.02 4.55 -34.87
C TYR A 553 7.78 4.09 -34.11
N SER A 554 7.98 3.11 -33.23
CA SER A 554 6.90 2.60 -32.39
C SER A 554 6.62 3.53 -31.22
N VAL A 555 5.37 4.00 -31.11
CA VAL A 555 4.92 4.93 -30.07
C VAL A 555 3.84 4.27 -29.23
N ALA A 556 4.03 4.22 -27.91
CA ALA A 556 3.03 3.74 -26.97
C ALA A 556 2.75 4.74 -25.85
N ARG A 557 1.58 4.60 -25.23
CA ARG A 557 1.13 5.44 -24.13
C ARG A 557 0.93 4.62 -22.87
N LEU A 558 1.42 5.14 -21.73
CA LEU A 558 1.26 4.58 -20.40
C LEU A 558 0.64 5.60 -19.45
N ASP A 559 -0.66 5.54 -19.30
CA ASP A 559 -1.43 6.34 -18.36
C ASP A 559 -2.52 5.51 -17.67
N LEU A 560 -3.34 6.11 -16.79
CA LEU A 560 -4.38 5.40 -16.06
C LEU A 560 -5.45 4.78 -16.97
N ASP A 561 -5.70 5.34 -18.15
CA ASP A 561 -6.72 4.84 -19.06
C ASP A 561 -6.22 3.61 -19.83
N THR A 562 -4.95 3.60 -20.22
CA THR A 562 -4.31 2.45 -20.89
C THR A 562 -3.90 1.35 -19.91
N SER A 563 -3.73 1.67 -18.61
CA SER A 563 -3.28 0.77 -17.55
C SER A 563 -4.35 0.41 -16.53
N ARG A 564 -5.62 0.33 -16.93
CA ARG A 564 -6.75 -0.02 -16.03
C ARG A 564 -6.63 -1.40 -15.39
N SER A 565 -5.93 -2.34 -16.02
CA SER A 565 -5.58 -3.63 -15.42
C SER A 565 -4.08 -3.74 -15.20
N ALA A 566 -3.68 -4.41 -14.13
CA ALA A 566 -2.27 -4.71 -13.85
C ALA A 566 -1.58 -5.40 -15.04
N LYS A 567 -2.30 -6.31 -15.71
CA LYS A 567 -1.79 -7.03 -16.88
C LYS A 567 -1.48 -6.10 -18.08
N ALA A 568 -2.33 -5.10 -18.34
CA ALA A 568 -2.09 -4.13 -19.42
C ALA A 568 -0.89 -3.24 -19.12
N PHE A 569 -0.74 -2.80 -17.86
CA PHE A 569 0.43 -2.07 -17.40
C PHE A 569 1.71 -2.87 -17.61
N ASP A 570 1.76 -4.10 -17.08
CA ASP A 570 2.93 -4.98 -17.17
C ASP A 570 3.30 -5.27 -18.63
N THR A 571 2.31 -5.47 -19.52
CA THR A 571 2.55 -5.71 -20.95
C THR A 571 3.28 -4.54 -21.63
N ILE A 572 2.84 -3.30 -21.39
CA ILE A 572 3.48 -2.11 -21.98
C ILE A 572 4.89 -1.92 -21.42
N VAL A 573 5.06 -2.09 -20.10
CA VAL A 573 6.36 -1.96 -19.45
C VAL A 573 7.34 -3.01 -19.98
N GLN A 574 6.93 -4.26 -20.10
CA GLN A 574 7.77 -5.33 -20.67
C GLN A 574 8.14 -5.07 -22.14
N ALA A 575 7.18 -4.65 -22.98
CA ALA A 575 7.45 -4.32 -24.36
C ALA A 575 8.47 -3.15 -24.49
N PHE A 576 8.38 -2.15 -23.61
CA PHE A 576 9.36 -1.08 -23.59
C PHE A 576 10.74 -1.58 -23.08
N GLN A 577 10.79 -2.41 -22.04
CA GLN A 577 12.04 -3.03 -21.58
C GLN A 577 12.71 -3.89 -22.66
N ASN A 578 11.93 -4.60 -23.46
CA ASN A 578 12.42 -5.42 -24.57
C ASN A 578 12.81 -4.60 -25.80
N SER A 579 12.74 -3.26 -25.74
CA SER A 579 13.01 -2.37 -26.88
C SER A 579 12.06 -2.56 -28.09
N GLU A 580 10.84 -3.04 -27.85
CA GLU A 580 9.78 -3.15 -28.87
C GLU A 580 9.07 -1.80 -29.10
N ILE A 581 9.24 -0.86 -28.16
CA ILE A 581 8.68 0.50 -28.20
C ILE A 581 9.83 1.49 -28.16
N ASP A 582 9.87 2.42 -29.14
CA ASP A 582 10.91 3.45 -29.25
C ASP A 582 10.59 4.69 -28.41
N ILE A 583 9.31 5.09 -28.39
CA ILE A 583 8.84 6.30 -27.71
C ILE A 583 7.72 5.91 -26.74
N LEU A 584 7.95 6.10 -25.44
CA LEU A 584 6.94 5.90 -24.41
C LEU A 584 6.42 7.26 -23.92
N ILE A 585 5.12 7.48 -24.07
CA ILE A 585 4.46 8.70 -23.59
C ILE A 585 3.74 8.38 -22.29
N GLY A 586 4.00 9.15 -21.23
CA GLY A 586 3.38 8.84 -19.97
C GLY A 586 3.23 10.01 -19.01
N THR A 587 2.48 9.74 -17.94
CA THR A 587 2.29 10.61 -16.79
C THR A 587 3.25 10.21 -15.66
N GLN A 588 2.92 10.54 -14.42
CA GLN A 588 3.70 10.15 -13.24
C GLN A 588 3.95 8.63 -13.11
N LEU A 589 3.20 7.79 -13.84
CA LEU A 589 3.39 6.33 -13.85
C LEU A 589 4.73 5.92 -14.49
N VAL A 590 5.23 6.68 -15.46
CA VAL A 590 6.53 6.40 -16.12
C VAL A 590 7.72 6.97 -15.34
N ALA A 591 7.47 7.91 -14.41
CA ALA A 591 8.52 8.58 -13.66
C ALA A 591 8.89 7.87 -12.36
N LYS A 592 8.15 6.82 -11.95
CA LYS A 592 8.27 6.26 -10.60
C LYS A 592 8.29 4.74 -10.61
N GLY A 593 9.29 4.18 -9.90
CA GLY A 593 9.36 2.75 -9.63
C GLY A 593 9.65 1.86 -10.83
N LEU A 594 10.05 2.44 -11.97
CA LEU A 594 10.46 1.71 -13.16
C LEU A 594 11.93 2.02 -13.45
N ASP A 595 12.68 1.00 -13.80
CA ASP A 595 14.07 1.10 -14.20
C ASP A 595 14.21 0.63 -15.65
N PHE A 596 14.68 1.52 -16.53
CA PHE A 596 14.84 1.28 -17.95
C PHE A 596 16.29 1.55 -18.36
N GLU A 597 17.00 0.52 -18.74
CA GLU A 597 18.43 0.59 -19.05
C GLU A 597 18.73 1.34 -20.35
N ASN A 598 17.81 1.31 -21.34
CA ASN A 598 18.06 1.81 -22.69
C ASN A 598 17.49 3.21 -22.97
N VAL A 599 17.03 3.94 -21.95
CA VAL A 599 16.50 5.29 -22.14
C VAL A 599 17.63 6.30 -22.32
N GLY A 600 17.65 6.98 -23.45
CA GLY A 600 18.66 7.99 -23.79
C GLY A 600 18.17 9.43 -23.68
N LEU A 601 16.85 9.66 -23.72
CA LEU A 601 16.24 10.99 -23.68
C LEU A 601 14.93 10.98 -22.91
N ILE A 602 14.77 11.98 -22.03
CA ILE A 602 13.49 12.28 -21.39
C ILE A 602 13.04 13.67 -21.84
N GLY A 603 11.94 13.72 -22.59
CA GLY A 603 11.33 14.97 -23.04
C GLY A 603 10.19 15.38 -22.11
N ILE A 604 10.31 16.50 -21.41
CA ILE A 604 9.26 17.02 -20.53
C ILE A 604 8.47 18.08 -21.27
N LEU A 605 7.21 17.76 -21.58
CA LEU A 605 6.32 18.67 -22.28
C LEU A 605 5.62 19.61 -21.30
N ASN A 606 5.81 20.92 -21.50
CA ASN A 606 5.18 21.96 -20.70
C ASN A 606 5.44 21.85 -19.18
N ALA A 607 6.69 21.94 -18.77
CA ALA A 607 7.12 21.89 -17.36
C ALA A 607 6.42 22.95 -16.49
N ASP A 608 6.04 24.11 -17.05
CA ASP A 608 5.32 25.18 -16.35
C ASP A 608 4.00 24.71 -15.73
N ASN A 609 3.33 23.72 -16.33
CA ASN A 609 2.08 23.17 -15.80
C ASN A 609 2.23 22.59 -14.40
N LEU A 610 3.41 22.12 -14.04
CA LEU A 610 3.71 21.60 -12.71
C LEU A 610 3.72 22.73 -11.66
N LEU A 611 4.22 23.90 -12.05
CA LEU A 611 4.35 25.07 -11.18
C LEU A 611 3.01 25.78 -10.95
N TYR A 612 2.11 25.73 -11.94
CA TYR A 612 0.80 26.39 -11.88
C TYR A 612 -0.31 25.52 -11.28
N HIS A 613 0.02 24.36 -10.73
CA HIS A 613 -0.96 23.56 -10.03
C HIS A 613 -1.52 24.34 -8.81
N PRO A 614 -2.84 24.34 -8.55
CA PRO A 614 -3.43 25.05 -7.41
C PRO A 614 -3.14 24.31 -6.09
N ASP A 615 -1.90 24.30 -5.69
CA ASP A 615 -1.40 23.68 -4.46
C ASP A 615 -0.23 24.53 -3.93
N PHE A 616 -0.22 24.82 -2.62
CA PHE A 616 0.85 25.59 -2.01
C PHE A 616 2.23 24.91 -2.11
N ARG A 617 2.26 23.58 -2.31
CA ARG A 617 3.46 22.78 -2.53
C ARG A 617 3.79 22.58 -4.02
N ALA A 618 3.16 23.32 -4.92
CA ALA A 618 3.34 23.10 -6.37
C ALA A 618 4.81 23.16 -6.79
N TYR A 619 5.57 24.12 -6.27
CA TYR A 619 7.00 24.26 -6.56
C TYR A 619 7.83 23.10 -6.01
N GLU A 620 7.58 22.67 -4.77
CA GLU A 620 8.25 21.53 -4.16
C GLU A 620 7.98 20.25 -4.95
N ARG A 621 6.72 19.99 -5.30
CA ARG A 621 6.32 18.82 -6.07
C ARG A 621 6.85 18.84 -7.51
N ALA A 622 6.89 20.02 -8.13
CA ALA A 622 7.49 20.17 -9.45
C ALA A 622 8.99 19.84 -9.41
N TYR A 623 9.71 20.38 -8.43
CA TYR A 623 11.12 20.06 -8.23
C TYR A 623 11.33 18.56 -8.00
N GLN A 624 10.57 17.96 -7.08
CA GLN A 624 10.65 16.53 -6.78
C GLN A 624 10.45 15.66 -8.02
N LEU A 625 9.46 15.98 -8.84
CA LEU A 625 9.15 15.22 -10.04
C LEU A 625 10.17 15.41 -11.17
N LEU A 626 10.72 16.63 -11.32
CA LEU A 626 11.67 16.93 -12.40
C LEU A 626 13.06 16.38 -12.11
N VAL A 627 13.45 16.24 -10.83
CA VAL A 627 14.76 15.71 -10.42
C VAL A 627 14.78 14.18 -10.38
N GLN A 628 13.65 13.54 -10.14
CA GLN A 628 13.52 12.08 -10.21
C GLN A 628 13.66 11.57 -11.63
#